data_f6c255a63bd4ecebfd138ffdda5a01f9
#
_entry.id   f6c255a63bd4ecebfd138ffdda5a01f9
#
_cell.length_a   1.000
_cell.length_b   1.000
_cell.length_c   1.000
_cell.angle_alpha   90.00
_cell.angle_beta   90.00
_cell.angle_gamma   90.00
#
_symmetry.space_group_name_H-M   'P 1'
#
loop_
_entity.id
_entity.type
_entity.pdbx_description
1 polymer ?
#
loop_
_entity_poly.entity_id
_entity_poly.type
_entity_poly.pdbx_seq_one_letter_code
_entity_poly.pdbx_strand_id
1 'polypeptide(L)'
;MKNRIASRMDKLLPSGIRKVNEKALAMEREGKNVIHFEIGRPDFDTPDYIKKAAEDSLKRGEVFYTSNYGDMQLRETIAWKLTTQNQIPTKATEVLVTVGLSEAIFDLLCTILDAGDEILVPDPVWMNYVNVPRLLGAVPVLSLIHISEPTRPISIS
;
A
#
# COMPACT_ATOMS: atom_id res chain seq x y z
N MET A 1 24.08 26.68 8.64
CA MET A 1 22.93 26.68 7.71
C MET A 1 21.74 26.06 8.42
N LYS A 2 20.54 26.67 8.37
CA LYS A 2 19.32 26.01 8.87
C LYS A 2 19.09 24.74 8.06
N ASN A 3 18.91 23.59 8.74
CA ASN A 3 18.49 22.36 8.08
C ASN A 3 17.15 22.68 7.35
N ARG A 4 17.12 22.47 6.02
CA ARG A 4 15.92 22.75 5.20
C ARG A 4 14.93 21.59 5.19
N ILE A 5 15.31 20.47 5.80
CA ILE A 5 14.43 19.29 5.92
C ILE A 5 13.48 19.52 7.08
N ALA A 6 12.20 19.26 6.87
CA ALA A 6 11.19 19.39 7.93
C ALA A 6 11.48 18.40 9.06
N SER A 7 11.38 18.83 10.32
CA SER A 7 11.68 18.01 11.51
C SER A 7 10.83 16.74 11.62
N ARG A 8 9.62 16.72 11.01
CA ARG A 8 8.79 15.52 10.95
C ARG A 8 9.45 14.35 10.23
N MET A 9 10.41 14.62 9.33
CA MET A 9 11.16 13.58 8.61
C MET A 9 12.05 12.75 9.53
N ASP A 10 12.50 13.32 10.65
CA ASP A 10 13.31 12.61 11.64
C ASP A 10 12.52 11.51 12.37
N LYS A 11 11.19 11.56 12.31
CA LYS A 11 10.29 10.56 12.91
C LYS A 11 10.01 9.37 12.02
N LEU A 12 10.41 9.43 10.74
CA LEU A 12 10.14 8.36 9.77
C LEU A 12 11.17 7.25 9.86
N LEU A 13 10.69 6.03 9.80
CA LEU A 13 11.54 4.85 9.78
C LEU A 13 11.88 4.49 8.32
N PRO A 14 13.15 4.24 8.01
CA PRO A 14 13.54 3.77 6.68
C PRO A 14 12.98 2.38 6.43
N SER A 15 12.64 2.10 5.17
CA SER A 15 12.18 0.77 4.77
C SER A 15 13.30 -0.26 4.88
N GLY A 16 13.16 -1.23 5.78
CA GLY A 16 14.08 -2.36 5.92
C GLY A 16 14.18 -3.18 4.62
N ILE A 17 13.05 -3.41 3.95
CA ILE A 17 12.96 -4.13 2.67
C ILE A 17 13.82 -3.45 1.61
N ARG A 18 13.71 -2.12 1.47
CA ARG A 18 14.50 -1.35 0.50
C ARG A 18 15.99 -1.43 0.79
N LYS A 19 16.39 -1.37 2.06
CA LYS A 19 17.78 -1.49 2.48
C LYS A 19 18.37 -2.86 2.14
N VAL A 20 17.60 -3.93 2.31
CA VAL A 20 18.03 -5.29 1.94
C VAL A 20 18.14 -5.41 0.42
N ASN A 21 17.14 -4.92 -0.33
CA ASN A 21 17.15 -4.93 -1.79
C ASN A 21 18.36 -4.18 -2.37
N GLU A 22 18.67 -2.98 -1.89
CA GLU A 22 19.86 -2.23 -2.34
C GLU A 22 21.16 -3.00 -2.12
N LYS A 23 21.27 -3.70 -0.98
CA LYS A 23 22.43 -4.56 -0.70
C LYS A 23 22.48 -5.75 -1.66
N ALA A 24 21.35 -6.40 -1.95
CA ALA A 24 21.28 -7.52 -2.88
C ALA A 24 21.72 -7.10 -4.29
N LEU A 25 21.16 -5.98 -4.79
CA LEU A 25 21.55 -5.41 -6.09
C LEU A 25 23.03 -5.01 -6.17
N ALA A 26 23.60 -4.52 -5.07
CA ALA A 26 25.04 -4.23 -5.01
C ALA A 26 25.89 -5.50 -5.15
N MET A 27 25.48 -6.58 -4.48
CA MET A 27 26.17 -7.88 -4.57
C MET A 27 26.07 -8.48 -5.99
N GLU A 28 24.94 -8.34 -6.67
CA GLU A 28 24.79 -8.78 -8.07
C GLU A 28 25.71 -8.02 -9.02
N ARG A 29 25.85 -6.69 -8.82
CA ARG A 29 26.81 -5.88 -9.60
C ARG A 29 28.27 -6.33 -9.42
N GLU A 30 28.58 -6.95 -8.27
CA GLU A 30 29.86 -7.58 -8.01
C GLU A 30 30.00 -9.00 -8.61
N GLY A 31 28.99 -9.46 -9.35
CA GLY A 31 28.96 -10.79 -9.98
C GLY A 31 28.55 -11.94 -9.04
N LYS A 32 28.05 -11.64 -7.86
CA LYS A 32 27.55 -12.65 -6.92
C LYS A 32 26.17 -13.13 -7.34
N ASN A 33 25.92 -14.43 -7.25
CA ASN A 33 24.58 -14.97 -7.43
C ASN A 33 23.77 -14.75 -6.13
N VAL A 34 22.68 -13.98 -6.22
CA VAL A 34 21.83 -13.64 -5.08
C VAL A 34 20.42 -14.21 -5.31
N ILE A 35 19.90 -14.87 -4.29
CA ILE A 35 18.49 -15.34 -4.29
C ILE A 35 17.66 -14.29 -3.56
N HIS A 36 16.70 -13.69 -4.26
CA HIS A 36 15.89 -12.61 -3.77
C HIS A 36 14.62 -13.11 -3.07
N PHE A 37 14.44 -12.74 -1.80
CA PHE A 37 13.23 -13.00 -1.02
C PHE A 37 12.69 -11.73 -0.36
N GLU A 38 13.35 -10.57 -0.56
CA GLU A 38 13.01 -9.32 0.11
C GLU A 38 11.84 -8.58 -0.54
N ILE A 39 11.57 -8.83 -1.83
CA ILE A 39 10.45 -8.23 -2.57
C ILE A 39 9.54 -9.35 -3.07
N GLY A 40 8.26 -9.28 -2.69
CA GLY A 40 7.22 -10.22 -3.14
C GLY A 40 6.79 -9.95 -4.59
N ARG A 41 7.71 -10.14 -5.53
CA ARG A 41 7.41 -10.05 -6.96
C ARG A 41 6.93 -11.40 -7.48
N PRO A 42 5.79 -11.46 -8.21
CA PRO A 42 5.40 -12.68 -8.93
C PRO A 42 6.50 -13.13 -9.89
N ASP A 43 6.68 -14.44 -10.02
CA ASP A 43 7.64 -15.08 -10.92
C ASP A 43 7.11 -15.28 -12.34
N PHE A 44 5.86 -14.89 -12.59
CA PHE A 44 5.19 -14.90 -13.90
C PHE A 44 4.89 -13.47 -14.36
N ASP A 45 4.80 -13.30 -15.66
CA ASP A 45 4.54 -12.01 -16.32
C ASP A 45 3.05 -11.66 -16.28
N THR A 46 2.75 -10.39 -16.55
CA THR A 46 1.38 -9.92 -16.74
C THR A 46 0.73 -10.65 -17.92
N PRO A 47 -0.51 -11.15 -17.79
CA PRO A 47 -1.22 -11.83 -18.86
C PRO A 47 -1.28 -10.98 -20.15
N ASP A 48 -1.11 -11.63 -21.31
CA ASP A 48 -1.01 -10.94 -22.59
C ASP A 48 -2.24 -10.11 -22.95
N TYR A 49 -3.43 -10.56 -22.58
CA TYR A 49 -4.66 -9.82 -22.81
C TYR A 49 -4.69 -8.48 -22.04
N ILE A 50 -4.06 -8.41 -20.85
CA ILE A 50 -3.94 -7.15 -20.08
C ILE A 50 -2.95 -6.21 -20.77
N LYS A 51 -1.78 -6.74 -21.19
CA LYS A 51 -0.78 -5.94 -21.92
C LYS A 51 -1.38 -5.40 -23.21
N LYS A 52 -2.08 -6.25 -23.96
CA LYS A 52 -2.75 -5.85 -25.19
C LYS A 52 -3.82 -4.77 -24.97
N ALA A 53 -4.61 -4.87 -23.92
CA ALA A 53 -5.60 -3.84 -23.60
C ALA A 53 -4.95 -2.48 -23.34
N ALA A 54 -3.82 -2.45 -22.63
CA ALA A 54 -3.04 -1.23 -22.39
C ALA A 54 -2.47 -0.65 -23.70
N GLU A 55 -1.89 -1.49 -24.57
CA GLU A 55 -1.38 -1.08 -25.88
C GLU A 55 -2.49 -0.48 -26.77
N ASP A 56 -3.64 -1.13 -26.80
CA ASP A 56 -4.77 -0.69 -27.62
C ASP A 56 -5.34 0.64 -27.09
N SER A 57 -5.37 0.85 -25.77
CA SER A 57 -5.74 2.12 -25.14
C SER A 57 -4.78 3.25 -25.56
N LEU A 58 -3.48 2.99 -25.48
CA LEU A 58 -2.46 3.96 -25.93
C LEU A 58 -2.61 4.28 -27.43
N LYS A 59 -2.84 3.28 -28.28
CA LYS A 59 -3.06 3.48 -29.74
C LYS A 59 -4.32 4.31 -30.03
N ARG A 60 -5.36 4.22 -29.19
CA ARG A 60 -6.56 5.07 -29.29
C ARG A 60 -6.35 6.47 -28.76
N GLY A 61 -5.18 6.77 -28.16
CA GLY A 61 -4.88 8.08 -27.61
C GLY A 61 -5.57 8.36 -26.25
N GLU A 62 -5.92 7.33 -25.51
CA GLU A 62 -6.56 7.44 -24.17
C GLU A 62 -5.51 7.79 -23.11
N VAL A 63 -4.90 8.97 -23.22
CA VAL A 63 -3.78 9.45 -22.38
C VAL A 63 -4.07 10.79 -21.70
N PHE A 64 -5.35 11.16 -21.60
CA PHE A 64 -5.79 12.43 -21.01
C PHE A 64 -6.17 12.28 -19.54
N TYR A 65 -6.39 13.43 -18.89
CA TYR A 65 -6.93 13.48 -17.55
C TYR A 65 -8.30 12.82 -17.46
N THR A 66 -8.50 12.06 -16.39
CA THR A 66 -9.80 11.51 -16.01
C THR A 66 -10.43 12.36 -14.89
N SER A 67 -11.58 11.94 -14.37
CA SER A 67 -12.12 12.48 -13.12
C SER A 67 -11.13 12.29 -11.96
N ASN A 68 -11.12 13.21 -10.99
CA ASN A 68 -10.35 13.06 -9.75
C ASN A 68 -10.69 11.79 -8.96
N TYR A 69 -11.85 11.20 -9.21
CA TYR A 69 -12.26 9.92 -8.63
C TYR A 69 -11.77 8.71 -9.44
N GLY A 70 -11.15 8.91 -10.58
CA GLY A 70 -10.76 7.88 -11.52
C GLY A 70 -11.78 7.69 -12.66
N ASP A 71 -11.41 6.87 -13.64
CA ASP A 71 -12.26 6.52 -14.77
C ASP A 71 -13.56 5.85 -14.33
N MET A 72 -14.71 6.28 -14.88
CA MET A 72 -16.02 5.80 -14.46
C MET A 72 -16.20 4.31 -14.74
N GLN A 73 -15.77 3.84 -15.91
CA GLN A 73 -15.90 2.44 -16.30
C GLN A 73 -15.08 1.52 -15.37
N LEU A 74 -13.89 1.98 -14.98
CA LEU A 74 -13.06 1.27 -14.00
C LEU A 74 -13.75 1.21 -12.63
N ARG A 75 -14.31 2.32 -12.17
CA ARG A 75 -15.02 2.41 -10.88
C ARG A 75 -16.27 1.52 -10.86
N GLU A 76 -17.03 1.47 -11.95
CA GLU A 76 -18.17 0.55 -12.12
C GLU A 76 -17.72 -0.92 -12.08
N THR A 77 -16.61 -1.25 -12.76
CA THR A 77 -16.05 -2.59 -12.77
C THR A 77 -15.55 -3.00 -11.38
N ILE A 78 -14.90 -2.10 -10.65
CA ILE A 78 -14.46 -2.33 -9.27
C ILE A 78 -15.67 -2.57 -8.36
N ALA A 79 -16.70 -1.72 -8.44
CA ALA A 79 -17.92 -1.84 -7.65
C ALA A 79 -18.66 -3.17 -7.93
N TRP A 80 -18.74 -3.56 -9.21
CA TRP A 80 -19.28 -4.87 -9.60
C TRP A 80 -18.48 -6.02 -9.00
N LYS A 81 -17.15 -5.99 -9.12
CA LYS A 81 -16.27 -7.03 -8.56
C LYS A 81 -16.42 -7.13 -7.04
N LEU A 82 -16.38 -6.01 -6.34
CA LEU A 82 -16.53 -5.98 -4.88
C LEU A 82 -17.87 -6.57 -4.45
N THR A 83 -18.95 -6.17 -5.11
CA THR A 83 -20.32 -6.63 -4.78
C THR A 83 -20.49 -8.11 -5.09
N THR A 84 -20.05 -8.58 -6.27
CA THR A 84 -20.38 -9.94 -6.75
C THR A 84 -19.38 -11.00 -6.31
N GLN A 85 -18.08 -10.66 -6.26
CA GLN A 85 -17.03 -11.63 -5.97
C GLN A 85 -16.53 -11.56 -4.52
N ASN A 86 -16.49 -10.35 -3.94
CA ASN A 86 -16.00 -10.16 -2.57
C ASN A 86 -17.13 -10.05 -1.54
N GLN A 87 -18.40 -10.02 -1.96
CA GLN A 87 -19.58 -9.87 -1.10
C GLN A 87 -19.57 -8.57 -0.29
N ILE A 88 -18.97 -7.51 -0.84
CA ILE A 88 -18.92 -6.16 -0.27
C ILE A 88 -19.83 -5.28 -1.13
N PRO A 89 -21.06 -4.99 -0.71
CA PRO A 89 -21.98 -4.12 -1.46
C PRO A 89 -21.33 -2.75 -1.68
N THR A 90 -21.10 -2.38 -2.93
CA THR A 90 -20.36 -1.16 -3.29
C THR A 90 -20.98 -0.52 -4.52
N LYS A 91 -21.10 0.82 -4.51
CA LYS A 91 -21.52 1.62 -5.68
C LYS A 91 -20.27 2.27 -6.31
N ALA A 92 -20.33 2.55 -7.60
CA ALA A 92 -19.24 3.26 -8.30
C ALA A 92 -18.94 4.64 -7.68
N THR A 93 -19.93 5.28 -7.05
CA THR A 93 -19.79 6.56 -6.34
C THR A 93 -18.98 6.45 -5.04
N GLU A 94 -18.79 5.24 -4.52
CA GLU A 94 -18.03 4.94 -3.29
C GLU A 94 -16.60 4.48 -3.59
N VAL A 95 -16.20 4.49 -4.87
CA VAL A 95 -14.87 4.07 -5.33
C VAL A 95 -14.03 5.29 -5.70
N LEU A 96 -12.85 5.39 -5.11
CA LEU A 96 -11.79 6.30 -5.49
C LEU A 96 -10.61 5.49 -6.01
N VAL A 97 -10.13 5.81 -7.20
CA VAL A 97 -8.95 5.19 -7.83
C VAL A 97 -7.72 6.02 -7.50
N THR A 98 -6.70 5.39 -6.96
CA THR A 98 -5.45 6.04 -6.53
C THR A 98 -4.24 5.42 -7.24
N VAL A 99 -3.09 6.09 -7.19
CA VAL A 99 -1.81 5.56 -7.69
C VAL A 99 -1.26 4.53 -6.69
N GLY A 100 -1.91 3.39 -6.66
CA GLY A 100 -1.63 2.29 -5.74
C GLY A 100 -2.06 2.55 -4.31
N LEU A 101 -1.87 1.53 -3.47
CA LEU A 101 -2.27 1.53 -2.06
C LEU A 101 -1.55 2.60 -1.22
N SER A 102 -0.35 3.01 -1.62
CA SER A 102 0.40 4.03 -0.87
C SER A 102 -0.32 5.37 -0.83
N GLU A 103 -0.86 5.81 -1.97
CA GLU A 103 -1.67 7.03 -2.06
C GLU A 103 -2.97 6.86 -1.29
N ALA A 104 -3.67 5.73 -1.49
CA ALA A 104 -4.91 5.46 -0.77
C ALA A 104 -4.76 5.54 0.77
N ILE A 105 -3.69 4.98 1.32
CA ILE A 105 -3.40 5.06 2.76
C ILE A 105 -3.14 6.52 3.17
N PHE A 106 -2.36 7.25 2.38
CA PHE A 106 -2.04 8.64 2.67
C PHE A 106 -3.30 9.50 2.68
N ASP A 107 -4.11 9.42 1.64
CA ASP A 107 -5.35 10.19 1.48
C ASP A 107 -6.36 9.87 2.58
N LEU A 108 -6.55 8.57 2.87
CA LEU A 108 -7.44 8.12 3.93
C LEU A 108 -7.01 8.68 5.28
N LEU A 109 -5.73 8.51 5.64
CA LEU A 109 -5.24 8.93 6.95
C LEU A 109 -5.18 10.46 7.07
N CYS A 110 -4.90 11.20 5.98
CA CYS A 110 -5.03 12.66 5.94
C CYS A 110 -6.48 13.13 6.19
N THR A 111 -7.46 12.30 5.82
CA THR A 111 -8.88 12.67 5.95
C THR A 111 -9.42 12.42 7.35
N ILE A 112 -8.86 11.45 8.08
CA ILE A 112 -9.44 10.98 9.36
C ILE A 112 -8.57 11.25 10.58
N LEU A 113 -7.30 11.67 10.42
CA LEU A 113 -6.39 11.91 11.54
C LEU A 113 -5.96 13.37 11.65
N ASP A 114 -6.10 13.92 12.83
CA ASP A 114 -5.47 15.17 13.24
C ASP A 114 -4.14 14.91 13.98
N ALA A 115 -3.32 15.96 14.11
CA ALA A 115 -2.08 15.87 14.86
C ALA A 115 -2.38 15.59 16.36
N GLY A 116 -1.79 14.52 16.89
CA GLY A 116 -1.98 14.06 18.27
C GLY A 116 -2.98 12.91 18.41
N ASP A 117 -3.74 12.58 17.35
CA ASP A 117 -4.62 11.40 17.36
C ASP A 117 -3.83 10.10 17.47
N GLU A 118 -4.43 9.10 18.09
CA GLU A 118 -3.89 7.76 18.18
C GLU A 118 -4.57 6.83 17.16
N ILE A 119 -3.76 6.00 16.48
CA ILE A 119 -4.25 4.96 15.59
C ILE A 119 -3.66 3.60 15.99
N LEU A 120 -4.51 2.60 16.18
CA LEU A 120 -4.07 1.22 16.42
C LEU A 120 -3.57 0.59 15.11
N VAL A 121 -2.35 0.08 15.16
CA VAL A 121 -1.69 -0.54 14.02
C VAL A 121 -1.23 -1.95 14.41
N PRO A 122 -1.73 -3.02 13.76
CA PRO A 122 -1.24 -4.38 14.01
C PRO A 122 0.27 -4.48 13.72
N ASP A 123 1.01 -5.25 14.52
CA ASP A 123 2.43 -5.50 14.32
C ASP A 123 2.67 -7.03 14.26
N PRO A 124 3.36 -7.56 13.22
CA PRO A 124 4.07 -6.85 12.15
C PRO A 124 3.17 -6.30 11.03
N VAL A 125 3.57 -5.17 10.45
CA VAL A 125 2.81 -4.47 9.40
C VAL A 125 3.75 -3.78 8.41
N TRP A 126 3.22 -3.45 7.23
CA TRP A 126 3.94 -2.63 6.27
C TRP A 126 4.14 -1.21 6.81
N MET A 127 5.39 -0.72 6.72
CA MET A 127 5.84 0.52 7.34
C MET A 127 5.03 1.78 7.00
N ASN A 128 4.30 1.78 5.87
CA ASN A 128 3.46 2.92 5.52
C ASN A 128 2.34 3.17 6.54
N TYR A 129 1.80 2.10 7.15
CA TYR A 129 0.78 2.24 8.21
C TYR A 129 1.34 2.87 9.50
N VAL A 130 2.66 2.89 9.67
CA VAL A 130 3.34 3.53 10.79
C VAL A 130 3.86 4.92 10.41
N ASN A 131 4.44 5.04 9.21
CA ASN A 131 5.10 6.27 8.79
C ASN A 131 4.11 7.37 8.41
N VAL A 132 2.99 7.04 7.76
CA VAL A 132 2.00 8.05 7.36
C VAL A 132 1.38 8.75 8.57
N PRO A 133 0.88 8.05 9.62
CA PRO A 133 0.43 8.72 10.84
C PRO A 133 1.50 9.63 11.45
N ARG A 134 2.75 9.17 11.55
CA ARG A 134 3.85 10.00 12.06
C ARG A 134 4.12 11.25 11.24
N LEU A 135 3.99 11.14 9.91
CA LEU A 135 4.14 12.26 8.99
C LEU A 135 3.05 13.32 9.23
N LEU A 136 1.83 12.87 9.55
CA LEU A 136 0.69 13.72 9.87
C LEU A 136 0.72 14.29 11.30
N GLY A 137 1.63 13.80 12.14
CA GLY A 137 1.72 14.18 13.55
C GLY A 137 0.87 13.34 14.49
N ALA A 138 0.22 12.31 13.98
CA ALA A 138 -0.52 11.33 14.76
C ALA A 138 0.42 10.27 15.37
N VAL A 139 -0.09 9.49 16.32
CA VAL A 139 0.65 8.51 17.11
C VAL A 139 0.21 7.09 16.74
N PRO A 140 1.01 6.32 15.98
CA PRO A 140 0.71 4.91 15.74
C PRO A 140 1.00 4.10 17.01
N VAL A 141 -0.04 3.47 17.54
CA VAL A 141 0.02 2.55 18.69
C VAL A 141 0.11 1.13 18.14
N LEU A 142 1.28 0.51 18.28
CA LEU A 142 1.50 -0.85 17.76
C LEU A 142 0.85 -1.88 18.68
N SER A 143 0.05 -2.76 18.10
CA SER A 143 -0.59 -3.87 18.79
C SER A 143 -0.09 -5.19 18.22
N LEU A 144 0.51 -6.03 19.04
CA LEU A 144 0.93 -7.37 18.62
C LEU A 144 -0.31 -8.20 18.25
N ILE A 145 -0.35 -8.73 17.02
CA ILE A 145 -1.51 -9.52 16.53
C ILE A 145 -1.83 -10.74 17.41
N HIS A 146 -0.85 -11.27 18.14
CA HIS A 146 -1.05 -12.39 19.07
C HIS A 146 -1.73 -11.99 20.40
N ILE A 147 -1.84 -10.70 20.72
CA ILE A 147 -2.51 -10.21 21.95
C ILE A 147 -4.03 -10.10 21.74
N SER A 148 -4.49 -9.95 20.51
CA SER A 148 -5.92 -9.78 20.18
C SER A 148 -6.69 -11.09 20.06
N GLU A 149 -6.04 -12.25 20.07
CA GLU A 149 -6.72 -13.54 20.14
C GLU A 149 -7.08 -13.85 21.59
N PRO A 150 -8.39 -13.99 21.92
CA PRO A 150 -8.76 -14.52 23.20
C PRO A 150 -8.17 -15.93 23.31
N THR A 151 -7.28 -16.15 24.25
CA THR A 151 -6.80 -17.48 24.63
C THR A 151 -8.01 -18.33 24.98
N ARG A 152 -8.53 -19.11 24.03
CA ARG A 152 -9.49 -20.17 24.36
C ARG A 152 -8.75 -21.15 25.24
N PRO A 153 -9.23 -21.42 26.46
CA PRO A 153 -8.67 -22.50 27.25
C PRO A 153 -8.78 -23.78 26.42
N ILE A 154 -7.66 -24.40 26.09
CA ILE A 154 -7.68 -25.76 25.51
C ILE A 154 -8.20 -26.64 26.65
N SER A 155 -9.48 -27.00 26.60
CA SER A 155 -10.00 -28.03 27.46
C SER A 155 -9.40 -29.36 27.00
N ILE A 156 -8.36 -29.81 27.69
CA ILE A 156 -7.86 -31.18 27.56
C ILE A 156 -8.89 -32.05 28.25
N SER A 157 -9.76 -32.70 27.48
CA SER A 157 -10.60 -33.82 27.97
C SER A 157 -9.89 -35.13 27.68
#